data_080600d4fd4964dc1e7fd6aa55af472a
#
_entry.id   080600d4fd4964dc1e7fd6aa55af472a
#
_cell.length_a   1.000
_cell.length_b   1.000
_cell.length_c   1.000
_cell.angle_alpha   90.00
_cell.angle_beta   90.00
_cell.angle_gamma   90.00
#
_symmetry.space_group_name_H-M   'P 1'
#
loop_
_entity.id
_entity.type
_entity.pdbx_description
1 polymer ?
#
loop_
_entity_poly.entity_id
_entity_poly.type
_entity_poly.pdbx_seq_one_letter_code
_entity_poly.pdbx_strand_id
1 'polypeptide(L)'
;MSSVENPGSDELGAWLRSWRERVNPVDVGLPAGGQRRVSGLRREEVAQLAGVSMDYLTRLEQGRASNPSVSVLGALARALRLTDPERDHLYQLAGQPLPGPGMIDTRIPASVLRLMDRLGDVPVLVTTVAREVIAANALAAALFPEAATSGSRRERTLAWRCFMGLASTRALTAEEATEDEQILVAELQSALARYPDDGYLTALISDLRAQSPRFEALWSGHTLRLGHAKQKHFSHPEVGELTLDCDDLIIQGTDLDLVVFTPAPGSPSAQALE
;
A
#
# COMPACT_ATOMS: atom_id res chain seq x y z
N MET A 1 -16.47 2.29 42.85
CA MET A 1 -15.43 2.39 41.80
C MET A 1 -16.12 2.04 40.48
N SER A 2 -16.53 3.05 39.73
CA SER A 2 -17.24 2.87 38.45
C SER A 2 -16.21 2.42 37.40
N SER A 3 -16.47 1.25 36.84
CA SER A 3 -15.72 0.75 35.66
C SER A 3 -15.95 1.75 34.52
N VAL A 4 -14.90 2.38 34.04
CA VAL A 4 -14.93 3.19 32.83
C VAL A 4 -15.15 2.17 31.68
N GLU A 5 -16.39 2.09 31.19
CA GLU A 5 -16.73 1.34 29.99
C GLU A 5 -15.97 1.98 28.83
N ASN A 6 -15.10 1.19 28.20
CA ASN A 6 -14.36 1.62 27.02
C ASN A 6 -15.27 1.37 25.80
N PRO A 7 -15.84 2.42 25.16
CA PRO A 7 -16.83 2.26 24.08
C PRO A 7 -16.32 1.40 22.89
N GLY A 8 -15.01 1.34 22.67
CA GLY A 8 -14.42 0.49 21.63
C GLY A 8 -14.48 -1.01 21.93
N SER A 9 -14.54 -1.42 23.19
CA SER A 9 -14.59 -2.86 23.51
C SER A 9 -15.97 -3.48 23.29
N ASP A 10 -17.04 -2.71 23.49
CA ASP A 10 -18.41 -3.17 23.22
C ASP A 10 -18.68 -3.27 21.72
N GLU A 11 -18.14 -2.33 20.94
CA GLU A 11 -18.23 -2.34 19.49
C GLU A 11 -17.46 -3.51 18.89
N LEU A 12 -16.24 -3.79 19.33
CA LEU A 12 -15.46 -4.97 18.95
C LEU A 12 -16.25 -6.26 19.21
N GLY A 13 -16.86 -6.37 20.39
CA GLY A 13 -17.66 -7.53 20.75
C GLY A 13 -18.89 -7.74 19.87
N ALA A 14 -19.56 -6.67 19.49
CA ALA A 14 -20.72 -6.68 18.59
C ALA A 14 -20.33 -7.15 17.18
N TRP A 15 -19.21 -6.63 16.64
CA TRP A 15 -18.68 -7.03 15.32
C TRP A 15 -18.23 -8.48 15.31
N LEU A 16 -17.50 -8.97 16.32
CA LEU A 16 -17.07 -10.36 16.41
C LEU A 16 -18.29 -11.31 16.39
N ARG A 17 -19.36 -10.97 17.12
CA ARG A 17 -20.59 -11.73 17.10
C ARG A 17 -21.26 -11.76 15.74
N SER A 18 -21.38 -10.61 15.09
CA SER A 18 -21.98 -10.46 13.76
C SER A 18 -21.24 -11.31 12.72
N TRP A 19 -19.90 -11.21 12.70
CA TRP A 19 -19.08 -12.02 11.78
C TRP A 19 -19.21 -13.51 12.05
N ARG A 20 -19.21 -13.93 13.32
CA ARG A 20 -19.40 -15.34 13.69
C ARG A 20 -20.74 -15.90 13.23
N GLU A 21 -21.81 -15.12 13.34
CA GLU A 21 -23.16 -15.52 12.94
C GLU A 21 -23.33 -15.60 11.41
N ARG A 22 -22.48 -14.95 10.66
CA ARG A 22 -22.47 -14.96 9.18
C ARG A 22 -21.76 -16.16 8.58
N VAL A 23 -20.69 -16.68 9.23
CA VAL A 23 -19.86 -17.72 8.65
C VAL A 23 -20.59 -19.07 8.65
N ASN A 24 -20.72 -19.69 7.46
CA ASN A 24 -21.27 -21.04 7.36
C ASN A 24 -20.22 -22.06 7.84
N PRO A 25 -20.58 -22.97 8.75
CA PRO A 25 -19.65 -24.01 9.25
C PRO A 25 -18.98 -24.85 8.17
N VAL A 26 -19.68 -25.14 7.08
CA VAL A 26 -19.11 -25.89 5.94
C VAL A 26 -17.94 -25.16 5.30
N ASP A 27 -17.99 -23.83 5.26
CA ASP A 27 -16.95 -23.00 4.64
C ASP A 27 -15.62 -23.02 5.42
N VAL A 28 -15.67 -23.44 6.69
CA VAL A 28 -14.49 -23.60 7.56
C VAL A 28 -14.16 -25.07 7.86
N GLY A 29 -14.72 -26.00 7.06
CA GLY A 29 -14.43 -27.44 7.17
C GLY A 29 -15.12 -28.13 8.33
N LEU A 30 -16.14 -27.52 8.92
CA LEU A 30 -16.94 -28.15 9.97
C LEU A 30 -18.18 -28.86 9.37
N PRO A 31 -18.61 -30.01 9.91
CA PRO A 31 -19.77 -30.71 9.38
C PRO A 31 -21.05 -29.87 9.52
N ALA A 32 -21.88 -29.87 8.49
CA ALA A 32 -23.22 -29.34 8.55
C ALA A 32 -24.10 -30.20 9.44
N GLY A 33 -23.81 -30.25 10.73
CA GLY A 33 -24.46 -31.15 11.69
C GLY A 33 -25.93 -30.77 11.94
N GLY A 34 -26.79 -31.82 12.11
CA GLY A 34 -28.22 -31.72 12.31
C GLY A 34 -28.63 -30.82 13.48
N GLN A 35 -29.85 -30.25 13.39
CA GLN A 35 -30.52 -29.36 14.37
C GLN A 35 -29.63 -28.26 14.97
N ARG A 36 -29.02 -27.41 14.13
CA ARG A 36 -28.40 -26.18 14.58
C ARG A 36 -29.48 -25.15 14.90
N ARG A 37 -29.48 -24.63 16.14
CA ARG A 37 -30.35 -23.51 16.55
C ARG A 37 -29.84 -22.17 16.08
N VAL A 38 -28.60 -22.09 15.50
CA VAL A 38 -27.92 -20.90 15.04
C VAL A 38 -27.38 -21.16 13.64
N SER A 39 -27.59 -20.22 12.72
CA SER A 39 -27.16 -20.33 11.32
C SER A 39 -25.65 -20.23 11.12
N GLY A 40 -24.92 -19.59 12.04
CA GLY A 40 -23.47 -19.36 11.98
C GLY A 40 -22.64 -20.30 12.84
N LEU A 41 -21.37 -19.93 13.05
CA LEU A 41 -20.48 -20.66 13.94
C LEU A 41 -20.90 -20.51 15.41
N ARG A 42 -20.70 -21.58 16.19
CA ARG A 42 -20.79 -21.51 17.64
C ARG A 42 -19.51 -20.91 18.22
N ARG A 43 -19.59 -20.33 19.45
CA ARG A 43 -18.40 -19.81 20.13
C ARG A 43 -17.31 -20.84 20.31
N GLU A 44 -17.69 -22.09 20.67
CA GLU A 44 -16.77 -23.22 20.80
C GLU A 44 -16.03 -23.52 19.50
N GLU A 45 -16.71 -23.43 18.36
CA GLU A 45 -16.14 -23.66 17.04
C GLU A 45 -15.12 -22.56 16.65
N VAL A 46 -15.47 -21.29 16.87
CA VAL A 46 -14.55 -20.18 16.62
C VAL A 46 -13.34 -20.24 17.55
N ALA A 47 -13.56 -20.53 18.85
CA ALA A 47 -12.49 -20.66 19.82
C ALA A 47 -11.49 -21.76 19.41
N GLN A 48 -11.99 -22.91 18.96
CA GLN A 48 -11.17 -24.01 18.45
C GLN A 48 -10.39 -23.60 17.17
N LEU A 49 -11.07 -23.00 16.20
CA LEU A 49 -10.45 -22.54 14.95
C LEU A 49 -9.39 -21.46 15.16
N ALA A 50 -9.62 -20.55 16.10
CA ALA A 50 -8.69 -19.47 16.43
C ALA A 50 -7.61 -19.85 17.46
N GLY A 51 -7.69 -21.07 18.06
CA GLY A 51 -6.73 -21.50 19.08
C GLY A 51 -6.80 -20.69 20.37
N VAL A 52 -7.99 -20.19 20.74
CA VAL A 52 -8.23 -19.44 21.98
C VAL A 52 -9.21 -20.18 22.90
N SER A 53 -9.28 -19.80 24.18
CA SER A 53 -10.28 -20.39 25.05
C SER A 53 -11.68 -19.85 24.77
N MET A 54 -12.71 -20.67 24.95
CA MET A 54 -14.11 -20.26 24.81
C MET A 54 -14.48 -19.12 25.78
N ASP A 55 -13.93 -19.16 27.00
CA ASP A 55 -14.12 -18.10 27.99
C ASP A 55 -13.54 -16.77 27.51
N TYR A 56 -12.33 -16.78 26.96
CA TYR A 56 -11.71 -15.59 26.40
C TYR A 56 -12.51 -14.98 25.25
N LEU A 57 -12.95 -15.82 24.29
CA LEU A 57 -13.82 -15.37 23.18
C LEU A 57 -15.14 -14.79 23.72
N THR A 58 -15.73 -15.42 24.74
CA THR A 58 -16.96 -14.96 25.36
C THR A 58 -16.77 -13.57 26.00
N ARG A 59 -15.64 -13.36 26.69
CA ARG A 59 -15.31 -12.07 27.28
C ARG A 59 -15.04 -10.98 26.21
N LEU A 60 -14.41 -11.34 25.09
CA LEU A 60 -14.24 -10.42 23.94
C LEU A 60 -15.61 -10.02 23.36
N GLU A 61 -16.51 -10.98 23.09
CA GLU A 61 -17.85 -10.67 22.57
C GLU A 61 -18.73 -9.88 23.53
N GLN A 62 -18.39 -9.87 24.83
CA GLN A 62 -19.10 -9.14 25.87
C GLN A 62 -18.45 -7.79 26.22
N GLY A 63 -17.39 -7.39 25.50
CA GLY A 63 -16.64 -6.19 25.82
C GLY A 63 -15.84 -6.22 27.13
N ARG A 64 -15.76 -7.40 27.79
CA ARG A 64 -15.10 -7.56 29.10
C ARG A 64 -13.61 -7.90 29.01
N ALA A 65 -13.09 -8.19 27.82
CA ALA A 65 -11.67 -8.33 27.55
C ALA A 65 -11.21 -7.18 26.65
N SER A 66 -10.21 -6.45 27.10
CA SER A 66 -9.58 -5.36 26.33
C SER A 66 -8.24 -5.80 25.78
N ASN A 67 -7.85 -5.19 24.65
CA ASN A 67 -6.53 -5.33 24.04
C ASN A 67 -6.13 -6.77 23.66
N PRO A 68 -6.89 -7.47 22.79
CA PRO A 68 -6.43 -8.72 22.21
C PRO A 68 -5.12 -8.49 21.46
N SER A 69 -4.18 -9.43 21.58
CA SER A 69 -2.90 -9.32 20.88
C SER A 69 -3.08 -9.45 19.35
N VAL A 70 -2.12 -8.90 18.59
CA VAL A 70 -2.05 -9.01 17.13
C VAL A 70 -2.19 -10.46 16.65
N SER A 71 -1.55 -11.41 17.34
CA SER A 71 -1.64 -12.84 17.00
C SER A 71 -3.05 -13.41 17.19
N VAL A 72 -3.75 -13.02 18.25
CA VAL A 72 -5.14 -13.40 18.50
C VAL A 72 -6.08 -12.81 17.46
N LEU A 73 -5.93 -11.52 17.12
CA LEU A 73 -6.73 -10.88 16.08
C LEU A 73 -6.53 -11.56 14.73
N GLY A 74 -5.29 -11.88 14.36
CA GLY A 74 -5.00 -12.62 13.14
C GLY A 74 -5.62 -14.02 13.10
N ALA A 75 -5.64 -14.73 14.23
CA ALA A 75 -6.28 -16.03 14.35
C ALA A 75 -7.81 -15.91 14.24
N LEU A 76 -8.42 -14.92 14.88
CA LEU A 76 -9.86 -14.64 14.78
C LEU A 76 -10.25 -14.22 13.35
N ALA A 77 -9.46 -13.37 12.69
CA ALA A 77 -9.72 -12.97 11.31
C ALA A 77 -9.76 -14.17 10.35
N ARG A 78 -8.82 -15.10 10.49
CA ARG A 78 -8.80 -16.36 9.70
C ARG A 78 -9.99 -17.27 10.04
N ALA A 79 -10.27 -17.47 11.32
CA ALA A 79 -11.37 -18.33 11.78
C ALA A 79 -12.74 -17.82 11.29
N LEU A 80 -12.91 -16.51 11.27
CA LEU A 80 -14.14 -15.82 10.84
C LEU A 80 -14.16 -15.49 9.33
N ARG A 81 -13.12 -15.89 8.58
CA ARG A 81 -12.98 -15.65 7.14
C ARG A 81 -13.23 -14.18 6.75
N LEU A 82 -12.64 -13.26 7.52
CA LEU A 82 -12.79 -11.85 7.26
C LEU A 82 -12.10 -11.47 5.94
N THR A 83 -12.75 -10.61 5.19
CA THR A 83 -12.12 -9.90 4.06
C THR A 83 -11.06 -8.92 4.58
N ASP A 84 -10.15 -8.47 3.70
CA ASP A 84 -9.11 -7.51 4.11
C ASP A 84 -9.68 -6.24 4.78
N PRO A 85 -10.73 -5.58 4.25
CA PRO A 85 -11.35 -4.45 4.93
C PRO A 85 -11.94 -4.79 6.30
N GLU A 86 -12.54 -5.98 6.46
CA GLU A 86 -13.10 -6.42 7.74
C GLU A 86 -12.00 -6.74 8.76
N ARG A 87 -10.90 -7.35 8.30
CA ARG A 87 -9.71 -7.58 9.13
C ARG A 87 -9.15 -6.25 9.61
N ASP A 88 -8.98 -5.29 8.72
CA ASP A 88 -8.45 -3.97 9.05
C ASP A 88 -9.35 -3.26 10.08
N HIS A 89 -10.66 -3.37 9.90
CA HIS A 89 -11.62 -2.86 10.87
C HIS A 89 -11.53 -3.56 12.24
N LEU A 90 -11.33 -4.89 12.27
CA LEU A 90 -11.10 -5.65 13.50
C LEU A 90 -9.89 -5.13 14.30
N TYR A 91 -8.77 -4.86 13.60
CA TYR A 91 -7.57 -4.33 14.25
C TYR A 91 -7.77 -2.90 14.75
N GLN A 92 -8.47 -2.04 13.99
CA GLN A 92 -8.82 -0.68 14.42
C GLN A 92 -9.68 -0.68 15.69
N LEU A 93 -10.73 -1.51 15.72
CA LEU A 93 -11.59 -1.66 16.90
C LEU A 93 -10.82 -2.15 18.14
N ALA A 94 -9.82 -3.00 17.92
CA ALA A 94 -8.97 -3.51 18.99
C ALA A 94 -7.87 -2.52 19.42
N GLY A 95 -7.72 -1.36 18.76
CA GLY A 95 -6.65 -0.41 19.02
C GLY A 95 -5.26 -0.98 18.74
N GLN A 96 -5.17 -1.98 17.83
CA GLN A 96 -3.92 -2.62 17.47
C GLN A 96 -3.47 -2.16 16.09
N PRO A 97 -2.14 -2.04 15.85
CA PRO A 97 -1.63 -1.77 14.52
C PRO A 97 -2.02 -2.93 13.58
N LEU A 98 -2.39 -2.57 12.36
CA LEU A 98 -2.58 -3.55 11.29
C LEU A 98 -1.28 -4.36 11.11
N PRO A 99 -1.34 -5.70 11.01
CA PRO A 99 -0.18 -6.45 10.57
C PRO A 99 0.19 -5.94 9.18
N GLY A 100 1.43 -5.55 9.01
CA GLY A 100 1.92 -5.17 7.70
C GLY A 100 1.66 -6.30 6.69
N PRO A 101 1.25 -6.01 5.46
CA PRO A 101 1.23 -7.01 4.41
C PRO A 101 2.64 -7.57 4.26
N GLY A 102 2.80 -8.89 4.18
CA GLY A 102 4.12 -9.53 4.18
C GLY A 102 5.02 -9.11 3.01
N MET A 103 4.41 -8.81 1.85
CA MET A 103 5.10 -8.35 0.63
C MET A 103 4.23 -7.36 -0.13
N ILE A 104 4.87 -6.45 -0.86
CA ILE A 104 4.20 -5.52 -1.77
C ILE A 104 3.53 -6.29 -2.92
N ASP A 105 2.20 -6.16 -3.05
CA ASP A 105 1.47 -6.77 -4.17
C ASP A 105 1.65 -5.92 -5.43
N THR A 106 2.28 -6.52 -6.45
CA THR A 106 2.54 -5.86 -7.73
C THR A 106 1.50 -6.19 -8.81
N ARG A 107 0.43 -6.91 -8.47
CA ARG A 107 -0.61 -7.28 -9.44
C ARG A 107 -1.50 -6.08 -9.76
N ILE A 108 -1.52 -5.71 -11.05
CA ILE A 108 -2.35 -4.61 -11.52
C ILE A 108 -3.77 -5.14 -11.77
N PRO A 109 -4.82 -4.57 -11.13
CA PRO A 109 -6.19 -4.94 -11.44
C PRO A 109 -6.54 -4.65 -12.91
N ALA A 110 -7.30 -5.53 -13.54
CA ALA A 110 -7.73 -5.36 -14.93
C ALA A 110 -8.53 -4.08 -15.18
N SER A 111 -9.21 -3.55 -14.15
CA SER A 111 -9.89 -2.25 -14.19
C SER A 111 -8.92 -1.09 -14.36
N VAL A 112 -7.75 -1.16 -13.70
CA VAL A 112 -6.70 -0.14 -13.78
C VAL A 112 -6.06 -0.13 -15.18
N LEU A 113 -5.76 -1.31 -15.74
CA LEU A 113 -5.26 -1.41 -17.11
C LEU A 113 -6.24 -0.79 -18.12
N ARG A 114 -7.54 -1.11 -17.99
CA ARG A 114 -8.57 -0.50 -18.86
C ARG A 114 -8.69 1.02 -18.68
N LEU A 115 -8.46 1.54 -17.47
CA LEU A 115 -8.43 2.98 -17.22
C LEU A 115 -7.23 3.63 -17.92
N MET A 116 -6.04 3.04 -17.78
CA MET A 116 -4.83 3.51 -18.47
C MET A 116 -5.02 3.57 -20.01
N ASP A 117 -5.64 2.53 -20.60
CA ASP A 117 -5.94 2.49 -22.04
C ASP A 117 -6.88 3.63 -22.48
N ARG A 118 -7.74 4.11 -21.58
CA ARG A 118 -8.67 5.22 -21.85
C ARG A 118 -8.06 6.59 -21.64
N LEU A 119 -6.98 6.68 -20.85
CA LEU A 119 -6.20 7.89 -20.60
C LEU A 119 -5.06 8.00 -21.62
N GLY A 120 -5.37 7.86 -22.92
CA GLY A 120 -4.37 7.85 -23.98
C GLY A 120 -3.77 9.21 -24.32
N ASP A 121 -4.42 10.29 -23.89
CA ASP A 121 -4.06 11.69 -24.12
C ASP A 121 -3.22 12.33 -22.99
N VAL A 122 -2.99 11.60 -21.91
CA VAL A 122 -2.12 12.00 -20.82
C VAL A 122 -1.13 10.89 -20.44
N PRO A 123 0.12 11.23 -20.06
CA PRO A 123 1.08 10.23 -19.60
C PRO A 123 0.64 9.64 -18.25
N VAL A 124 0.59 8.31 -18.16
CA VAL A 124 0.17 7.59 -16.96
C VAL A 124 1.14 6.46 -16.65
N LEU A 125 1.60 6.41 -15.39
CA LEU A 125 2.39 5.31 -14.84
C LEU A 125 1.60 4.61 -13.74
N VAL A 126 1.83 3.31 -13.55
CA VAL A 126 1.49 2.60 -12.32
C VAL A 126 2.76 2.30 -11.58
N THR A 127 2.82 2.73 -10.32
CA THR A 127 3.95 2.46 -9.44
C THR A 127 3.50 1.68 -8.21
N THR A 128 4.43 0.98 -7.58
CA THR A 128 4.22 0.42 -6.24
C THR A 128 4.45 1.50 -5.18
N VAL A 129 4.07 1.22 -3.93
CA VAL A 129 4.39 2.06 -2.75
C VAL A 129 5.90 2.24 -2.54
N ALA A 130 6.75 1.41 -3.14
CA ALA A 130 8.22 1.56 -3.17
C ALA A 130 8.72 2.32 -4.41
N ARG A 131 7.82 2.94 -5.17
CA ARG A 131 8.11 3.69 -6.41
C ARG A 131 8.79 2.84 -7.50
N GLU A 132 8.48 1.56 -7.57
CA GLU A 132 8.79 0.74 -8.73
C GLU A 132 7.75 0.96 -9.82
N VAL A 133 8.15 1.39 -11.02
CA VAL A 133 7.27 1.48 -12.20
C VAL A 133 6.96 0.08 -12.69
N ILE A 134 5.68 -0.30 -12.69
CA ILE A 134 5.23 -1.64 -13.11
C ILE A 134 4.38 -1.60 -14.39
N ALA A 135 3.83 -0.44 -14.75
CA ALA A 135 3.18 -0.21 -16.04
C ALA A 135 3.28 1.25 -16.46
N ALA A 136 3.21 1.48 -17.76
CA ALA A 136 3.14 2.79 -18.40
C ALA A 136 2.17 2.72 -19.56
N ASN A 137 1.37 3.77 -19.82
CA ASN A 137 0.65 3.85 -21.08
C ASN A 137 1.60 4.28 -22.23
N ALA A 138 1.12 4.24 -23.48
CA ALA A 138 1.95 4.50 -24.64
C ALA A 138 2.62 5.90 -24.58
N LEU A 139 1.87 6.91 -24.15
CA LEU A 139 2.38 8.27 -24.06
C LEU A 139 3.44 8.43 -22.94
N ALA A 140 3.22 7.81 -21.78
CA ALA A 140 4.22 7.80 -20.72
C ALA A 140 5.48 7.01 -21.12
N ALA A 141 5.34 5.89 -21.85
CA ALA A 141 6.47 5.13 -22.36
C ALA A 141 7.28 5.92 -23.41
N ALA A 142 6.65 6.78 -24.20
CA ALA A 142 7.30 7.66 -25.12
C ALA A 142 8.05 8.80 -24.42
N LEU A 143 7.43 9.44 -23.44
CA LEU A 143 8.00 10.58 -22.72
C LEU A 143 9.07 10.20 -21.69
N PHE A 144 8.96 9.01 -21.11
CA PHE A 144 9.84 8.52 -20.04
C PHE A 144 10.41 7.15 -20.44
N PRO A 145 11.17 7.06 -21.54
CA PRO A 145 11.67 5.77 -22.02
C PRO A 145 12.51 5.05 -20.98
N GLU A 146 13.15 5.79 -20.09
CA GLU A 146 13.90 5.27 -18.95
C GLU A 146 13.01 4.65 -17.86
N ALA A 147 11.77 5.10 -17.73
CA ALA A 147 10.77 4.57 -16.79
C ALA A 147 9.92 3.47 -17.46
N ALA A 148 10.08 3.23 -18.77
CA ALA A 148 9.44 2.13 -19.44
C ALA A 148 9.82 0.80 -18.75
N THR A 149 8.92 -0.17 -18.79
CA THR A 149 9.02 -1.46 -18.09
C THR A 149 10.15 -2.37 -18.58
N SER A 150 11.09 -1.85 -19.36
CA SER A 150 12.32 -2.52 -19.81
C SER A 150 13.41 -2.39 -18.73
N GLY A 151 14.20 -3.45 -18.55
CA GLY A 151 15.28 -3.50 -17.57
C GLY A 151 14.98 -4.32 -16.32
N SER A 152 15.93 -4.36 -15.41
CA SER A 152 15.79 -5.06 -14.14
C SER A 152 14.78 -4.37 -13.24
N ARG A 153 14.24 -5.09 -12.27
CA ARG A 153 13.31 -4.54 -11.27
C ARG A 153 13.89 -3.31 -10.56
N ARG A 154 15.21 -3.31 -10.30
CA ARG A 154 15.90 -2.15 -9.69
C ARG A 154 15.91 -0.93 -10.60
N GLU A 155 16.21 -1.12 -11.90
CA GLU A 155 16.24 -0.01 -12.86
C GLU A 155 14.85 0.61 -13.10
N ARG A 156 13.78 -0.09 -12.77
CA ARG A 156 12.42 0.46 -12.77
C ARG A 156 12.06 1.18 -11.47
N THR A 157 12.88 1.13 -10.41
CA THR A 157 12.62 1.81 -9.15
C THR A 157 13.21 3.22 -9.18
N LEU A 158 12.38 4.25 -8.95
CA LEU A 158 12.79 5.65 -9.07
C LEU A 158 13.96 6.00 -8.15
N ALA A 159 13.96 5.51 -6.90
CA ALA A 159 15.07 5.72 -5.98
C ALA A 159 16.39 5.12 -6.51
N TRP A 160 16.36 3.90 -7.08
CA TRP A 160 17.56 3.32 -7.67
C TRP A 160 18.09 4.16 -8.81
N ARG A 161 17.22 4.59 -9.72
CA ARG A 161 17.61 5.46 -10.84
C ARG A 161 18.25 6.75 -10.36
N CYS A 162 17.61 7.44 -9.41
CA CYS A 162 18.06 8.70 -8.86
C CYS A 162 19.46 8.57 -8.22
N PHE A 163 19.63 7.64 -7.28
CA PHE A 163 20.87 7.52 -6.50
C PHE A 163 22.02 6.80 -7.23
N MET A 164 21.73 6.05 -8.29
CA MET A 164 22.74 5.47 -9.18
C MET A 164 23.08 6.35 -10.38
N GLY A 165 22.48 7.54 -10.49
CA GLY A 165 22.78 8.48 -11.57
C GLY A 165 22.39 7.94 -12.94
N LEU A 166 21.33 7.13 -13.05
CA LEU A 166 20.86 6.64 -14.33
C LEU A 166 20.16 7.77 -15.10
N ALA A 167 20.26 7.72 -16.44
CA ALA A 167 19.66 8.70 -17.32
C ALA A 167 18.17 8.95 -17.00
N SER A 168 17.75 10.21 -17.07
CA SER A 168 16.39 10.64 -16.81
C SER A 168 16.05 11.83 -17.71
N THR A 169 14.81 11.89 -18.19
CA THR A 169 14.25 13.05 -18.88
C THR A 169 13.88 14.19 -17.92
N ARG A 170 13.93 13.95 -16.59
CA ARG A 170 13.68 14.98 -15.58
C ARG A 170 14.72 16.11 -15.68
N ALA A 171 14.24 17.34 -15.88
CA ALA A 171 15.04 18.56 -15.80
C ALA A 171 14.91 19.14 -14.38
N LEU A 172 15.95 19.00 -13.56
CA LEU A 172 15.93 19.40 -12.16
C LEU A 172 16.93 20.52 -11.90
N THR A 173 16.50 21.54 -11.16
CA THR A 173 17.43 22.41 -10.45
C THR A 173 18.11 21.63 -9.31
N ALA A 174 19.20 22.15 -8.78
CA ALA A 174 19.90 21.51 -7.65
C ALA A 174 19.00 21.39 -6.39
N GLU A 175 18.08 22.33 -6.20
CA GLU A 175 17.13 22.34 -5.10
C GLU A 175 16.07 21.24 -5.30
N GLU A 176 15.46 21.17 -6.49
CA GLU A 176 14.49 20.14 -6.84
C GLU A 176 15.08 18.73 -6.79
N ALA A 177 16.34 18.56 -7.23
CA ALA A 177 17.03 17.28 -7.12
C ALA A 177 17.19 16.84 -5.66
N THR A 178 17.58 17.78 -4.78
CA THR A 178 17.70 17.50 -3.35
C THR A 178 16.36 17.17 -2.72
N GLU A 179 15.30 17.85 -3.13
CA GLU A 179 13.95 17.61 -2.64
C GLU A 179 13.42 16.23 -3.10
N ASP A 180 13.56 15.89 -4.38
CA ASP A 180 13.18 14.59 -4.93
C ASP A 180 13.94 13.44 -4.21
N GLU A 181 15.25 13.59 -3.95
CA GLU A 181 16.03 12.64 -3.18
C GLU A 181 15.47 12.39 -1.76
N GLN A 182 15.12 13.48 -1.05
CA GLN A 182 14.55 13.38 0.30
C GLN A 182 13.19 12.71 0.30
N ILE A 183 12.35 13.01 -0.69
CA ILE A 183 11.02 12.39 -0.86
C ILE A 183 11.17 10.89 -1.11
N LEU A 184 12.02 10.49 -2.06
CA LEU A 184 12.23 9.08 -2.38
C LEU A 184 12.75 8.27 -1.18
N VAL A 185 13.62 8.86 -0.36
CA VAL A 185 14.09 8.22 0.90
C VAL A 185 12.94 8.06 1.89
N ALA A 186 12.13 9.11 2.11
CA ALA A 186 10.99 9.06 3.02
C ALA A 186 9.93 8.04 2.59
N GLU A 187 9.69 7.89 1.29
CA GLU A 187 8.79 6.89 0.74
C GLU A 187 9.30 5.47 0.96
N LEU A 188 10.60 5.22 0.73
CA LEU A 188 11.19 3.91 1.02
C LEU A 188 11.18 3.59 2.52
N GLN A 189 11.38 4.57 3.40
CA GLN A 189 11.24 4.40 4.85
C GLN A 189 9.81 4.02 5.24
N SER A 190 8.81 4.71 4.66
CA SER A 190 7.39 4.43 4.86
C SER A 190 7.01 3.04 4.33
N ALA A 191 7.51 2.69 3.14
CA ALA A 191 7.30 1.38 2.56
C ALA A 191 7.91 0.27 3.44
N LEU A 192 9.15 0.43 3.92
CA LEU A 192 9.80 -0.55 4.79
C LEU A 192 9.07 -0.71 6.13
N ALA A 193 8.58 0.38 6.72
CA ALA A 193 7.79 0.34 7.95
C ALA A 193 6.48 -0.43 7.77
N ARG A 194 5.86 -0.34 6.58
CA ARG A 194 4.62 -1.04 6.24
C ARG A 194 4.86 -2.50 5.81
N TYR A 195 5.99 -2.78 5.13
CA TYR A 195 6.36 -4.08 4.55
C TYR A 195 7.72 -4.57 5.05
N PRO A 196 7.90 -4.79 6.36
CA PRO A 196 9.20 -5.11 6.93
C PRO A 196 9.77 -6.46 6.44
N ASP A 197 8.89 -7.37 6.00
CA ASP A 197 9.24 -8.72 5.56
C ASP A 197 9.37 -8.82 4.02
N ASP A 198 9.25 -7.70 3.28
CA ASP A 198 9.48 -7.72 1.83
C ASP A 198 10.98 -7.83 1.53
N GLY A 199 11.38 -9.03 1.09
CA GLY A 199 12.78 -9.34 0.82
C GLY A 199 13.37 -8.52 -0.33
N TYR A 200 12.56 -8.12 -1.32
CA TYR A 200 13.04 -7.26 -2.41
C TYR A 200 13.29 -5.83 -1.90
N LEU A 201 12.34 -5.25 -1.17
CA LEU A 201 12.48 -3.91 -0.61
C LEU A 201 13.68 -3.81 0.34
N THR A 202 13.84 -4.80 1.22
CA THR A 202 14.98 -4.88 2.15
C THR A 202 16.31 -4.96 1.39
N ALA A 203 16.41 -5.80 0.35
CA ALA A 203 17.60 -5.91 -0.47
C ALA A 203 17.89 -4.63 -1.27
N LEU A 204 16.86 -3.99 -1.85
CA LEU A 204 16.99 -2.72 -2.55
C LEU A 204 17.57 -1.62 -1.65
N ILE A 205 17.01 -1.47 -0.45
CA ILE A 205 17.47 -0.47 0.53
C ILE A 205 18.91 -0.77 0.97
N SER A 206 19.23 -2.03 1.27
CA SER A 206 20.59 -2.46 1.63
C SER A 206 21.61 -2.09 0.55
N ASP A 207 21.28 -2.33 -0.72
CA ASP A 207 22.16 -2.04 -1.83
C ASP A 207 22.31 -0.52 -2.07
N LEU A 208 21.23 0.26 -1.95
CA LEU A 208 21.26 1.72 -2.04
C LEU A 208 22.17 2.31 -0.95
N ARG A 209 22.04 1.83 0.29
CA ARG A 209 22.89 2.24 1.41
C ARG A 209 24.38 1.91 1.19
N ALA A 210 24.65 0.74 0.62
CA ALA A 210 26.01 0.30 0.35
C ALA A 210 26.66 1.04 -0.83
N GLN A 211 25.88 1.41 -1.86
CA GLN A 211 26.41 1.93 -3.12
C GLN A 211 26.32 3.46 -3.24
N SER A 212 25.44 4.12 -2.49
CA SER A 212 25.28 5.58 -2.52
C SER A 212 25.53 6.22 -1.16
N PRO A 213 26.68 6.88 -0.96
CA PRO A 213 26.93 7.66 0.26
C PRO A 213 25.89 8.76 0.49
N ARG A 214 25.34 9.31 -0.59
CA ARG A 214 24.27 10.33 -0.54
C ARG A 214 22.98 9.73 -0.01
N PHE A 215 22.57 8.53 -0.49
CA PHE A 215 21.43 7.82 0.05
C PHE A 215 21.60 7.50 1.54
N GLU A 216 22.77 6.95 1.93
CA GLU A 216 23.04 6.62 3.32
C GLU A 216 22.97 7.84 4.24
N ALA A 217 23.50 8.98 3.80
CA ALA A 217 23.44 10.23 4.58
C ALA A 217 21.99 10.69 4.82
N LEU A 218 21.14 10.62 3.79
CA LEU A 218 19.71 10.97 3.89
C LEU A 218 18.93 9.94 4.71
N TRP A 219 19.22 8.64 4.52
CA TRP A 219 18.57 7.54 5.25
C TRP A 219 18.77 7.64 6.75
N SER A 220 20.00 7.96 7.17
CA SER A 220 20.38 8.11 8.58
C SER A 220 20.00 9.45 9.19
N GLY A 221 19.68 10.45 8.36
CA GLY A 221 19.43 11.83 8.77
C GLY A 221 18.05 12.09 9.41
N HIS A 222 17.15 11.13 9.45
CA HIS A 222 15.79 11.22 10.05
C HIS A 222 14.97 12.44 9.58
N THR A 223 15.22 12.92 8.37
CA THR A 223 14.48 14.07 7.80
C THR A 223 13.31 13.53 6.99
N LEU A 224 12.12 13.48 7.60
CA LEU A 224 10.89 13.17 6.88
C LEU A 224 10.39 14.43 6.16
N ARG A 225 10.52 14.47 4.84
CA ARG A 225 9.74 15.38 3.99
C ARG A 225 8.63 14.58 3.33
N LEU A 226 7.39 14.92 3.65
CA LEU A 226 6.20 14.37 3.00
C LEU A 226 5.65 15.44 2.05
N GLY A 227 5.49 15.09 0.80
CA GLY A 227 4.84 15.92 -0.21
C GLY A 227 5.66 15.99 -1.50
N HIS A 228 4.98 15.80 -2.63
CA HIS A 228 5.57 15.94 -3.97
C HIS A 228 5.39 17.38 -4.45
N ALA A 229 6.41 17.92 -5.13
CA ALA A 229 6.20 19.09 -5.96
C ALA A 229 5.13 18.71 -7.01
N LYS A 230 4.01 19.44 -6.99
CA LYS A 230 2.90 19.19 -7.93
C LYS A 230 3.36 19.32 -9.37
N GLN A 231 4.26 20.25 -9.67
CA GLN A 231 4.74 20.53 -11.00
C GLN A 231 6.11 19.90 -11.22
N LYS A 232 6.28 19.22 -12.35
CA LYS A 232 7.49 18.53 -12.73
C LYS A 232 7.99 19.05 -14.08
N HIS A 233 9.30 19.23 -14.19
CA HIS A 233 9.98 19.69 -15.39
C HIS A 233 10.72 18.55 -16.07
N PHE A 234 10.60 18.47 -17.40
CA PHE A 234 11.23 17.44 -18.20
C PHE A 234 11.92 18.09 -19.41
N SER A 235 13.05 17.53 -19.83
CA SER A 235 13.75 17.89 -21.05
C SER A 235 13.76 16.66 -21.98
N HIS A 236 12.86 16.63 -22.94
CA HIS A 236 12.71 15.51 -23.84
C HIS A 236 13.41 15.80 -25.19
N PRO A 237 14.17 14.83 -25.75
CA PRO A 237 14.98 15.08 -26.94
C PRO A 237 14.16 15.45 -28.19
N GLU A 238 12.91 15.00 -28.31
CA GLU A 238 12.07 15.23 -29.48
C GLU A 238 11.11 16.43 -29.31
N VAL A 239 10.47 16.55 -28.12
CA VAL A 239 9.45 17.58 -27.90
C VAL A 239 9.94 18.74 -27.04
N GLY A 240 11.20 18.74 -26.59
CA GLY A 240 11.82 19.82 -25.84
C GLY A 240 11.39 19.86 -24.37
N GLU A 241 11.32 21.08 -23.84
CA GLU A 241 10.99 21.33 -22.43
C GLU A 241 9.49 21.17 -22.17
N LEU A 242 9.17 20.33 -21.16
CA LEU A 242 7.81 20.08 -20.72
C LEU A 242 7.66 20.45 -19.24
N THR A 243 6.55 21.08 -18.93
CA THR A 243 6.11 21.36 -17.56
C THR A 243 4.75 20.68 -17.36
N LEU A 244 4.70 19.69 -16.48
CA LEU A 244 3.52 18.87 -16.23
C LEU A 244 3.17 18.86 -14.74
N ASP A 245 1.90 18.98 -14.42
CA ASP A 245 1.41 18.68 -13.08
C ASP A 245 1.43 17.18 -12.88
N CYS A 246 1.88 16.74 -11.69
CA CYS A 246 2.03 15.35 -11.33
C CYS A 246 1.09 15.02 -10.16
N ASP A 247 0.10 14.19 -10.39
CA ASP A 247 -0.85 13.73 -9.39
C ASP A 247 -0.68 12.23 -9.10
N ASP A 248 -0.47 11.90 -7.83
CA ASP A 248 -0.43 10.53 -7.34
C ASP A 248 -1.82 10.12 -6.82
N LEU A 249 -2.45 9.16 -7.48
CA LEU A 249 -3.76 8.65 -7.13
C LEU A 249 -3.63 7.25 -6.50
N ILE A 250 -3.96 7.12 -5.23
CA ILE A 250 -3.92 5.84 -4.51
C ILE A 250 -5.01 4.91 -5.05
N ILE A 251 -4.64 3.73 -5.50
CA ILE A 251 -5.59 2.70 -5.93
C ILE A 251 -6.05 1.91 -4.69
N GLN A 252 -7.23 2.24 -4.18
CA GLN A 252 -7.75 1.65 -2.95
C GLN A 252 -7.79 0.11 -3.00
N GLY A 253 -7.33 -0.53 -1.94
CA GLY A 253 -7.29 -1.99 -1.81
C GLY A 253 -6.11 -2.65 -2.53
N THR A 254 -5.12 -1.87 -2.94
CA THR A 254 -3.87 -2.33 -3.55
C THR A 254 -2.67 -1.63 -2.93
N ASP A 255 -1.46 -2.06 -3.32
CA ASP A 255 -0.19 -1.42 -2.96
C ASP A 255 0.36 -0.59 -4.13
N LEU A 256 -0.56 -0.06 -4.95
CA LEU A 256 -0.26 0.62 -6.20
C LEU A 256 -0.81 2.05 -6.21
N ASP A 257 -0.04 2.93 -6.84
CA ASP A 257 -0.42 4.29 -7.16
C ASP A 257 -0.51 4.49 -8.67
N LEU A 258 -1.48 5.28 -9.11
CA LEU A 258 -1.59 5.75 -10.49
C LEU A 258 -1.01 7.16 -10.54
N VAL A 259 0.12 7.32 -11.21
CA VAL A 259 0.80 8.61 -11.39
C VAL A 259 0.37 9.19 -12.73
N VAL A 260 -0.30 10.35 -12.70
CA VAL A 260 -0.84 11.01 -13.88
C VAL A 260 -0.13 12.34 -14.07
N PHE A 261 0.31 12.60 -15.30
CA PHE A 261 0.97 13.85 -15.66
C PHE A 261 0.07 14.66 -16.58
N THR A 262 -0.29 15.90 -16.18
CA THR A 262 -1.19 16.74 -16.96
C THR A 262 -0.53 18.07 -17.29
N PRO A 263 -0.57 18.51 -18.56
CA PRO A 263 -0.15 19.86 -18.92
C PRO A 263 -1.20 20.90 -18.54
N ALA A 264 -0.78 22.11 -18.21
CA ALA A 264 -1.72 23.22 -18.06
C ALA A 264 -2.45 23.48 -19.38
N PRO A 265 -3.78 23.68 -19.39
CA PRO A 265 -4.55 23.89 -20.62
C PRO A 265 -4.00 25.05 -21.46
N GLY A 266 -3.80 24.81 -22.75
CA GLY A 266 -3.28 25.81 -23.71
C GLY A 266 -1.80 26.16 -23.54
N SER A 267 -1.06 25.45 -22.69
CA SER A 267 0.38 25.64 -22.53
C SER A 267 1.17 25.06 -23.71
N PRO A 268 2.44 25.47 -23.89
CA PRO A 268 3.34 24.83 -24.86
C PRO A 268 3.45 23.31 -24.62
N SER A 269 3.45 22.88 -23.36
CA SER A 269 3.50 21.46 -23.01
C SER A 269 2.25 20.70 -23.46
N ALA A 270 1.05 21.33 -23.41
CA ALA A 270 -0.17 20.72 -23.94
C ALA A 270 -0.08 20.49 -25.45
N GLN A 271 0.44 21.48 -26.20
CA GLN A 271 0.64 21.38 -27.64
C GLN A 271 1.69 20.33 -28.02
N ALA A 272 2.71 20.15 -27.18
CA ALA A 272 3.76 19.17 -27.42
C ALA A 272 3.33 17.71 -27.18
N LEU A 273 2.22 17.50 -26.45
CA LEU A 273 1.66 16.18 -26.19
C LEU A 273 0.58 15.74 -27.22
N GLU A 274 0.14 16.65 -28.11
CA GLU A 274 -0.78 16.34 -29.21
C GLU A 274 -0.02 15.66 -30.39
#